data_81f99f9c8ac2b836c302faaccfc7e4e9
#
_entry.id   81f99f9c8ac2b836c302faaccfc7e4e9
#
_cell.length_a   1.000
_cell.length_b   1.000
_cell.length_c   1.000
_cell.angle_alpha   90.00
_cell.angle_beta   90.00
_cell.angle_gamma   90.00
#
_symmetry.space_group_name_H-M   'P 1'
#
loop_
_entity.id
_entity.type
_entity.pdbx_description
1 polymer ?
#
loop_
_entity_poly.entity_id
_entity_poly.type
_entity_poly.pdbx_seq_one_letter_code
_entity_poly.pdbx_strand_id
1 'polypeptide(L)'
;MEDGKLRNELTIFQAKIQEMHVGENNAEKMRGLFIPIAKRLLQGGYFEVSSESNVIRRIFPYTVEFYYHEEEVGGLKDYIVYHRNSDNPSKKPIEPFLINSFHTHLSGIDVTFEGKHRDRVFRASALIRAFQVLEGEDGFPTFDHEDKPAVNGFSTYLYNNLFMGIDIEKGLQVRWKNLDWAPDGQLHNGYRYNVCKYEDIKPTKPNEWERHVKMTKKNHPDTSPQQMQDDKPWAFSRGEFKDLCKIP
;
A
#
# COMPACT_ATOMS: atom_id res chain seq x y z
N MET A 1 -20.16 -11.42 -4.23
CA MET A 1 -20.44 -9.97 -4.01
C MET A 1 -19.83 -9.45 -2.70
N GLU A 2 -18.78 -10.10 -2.19
CA GLU A 2 -18.20 -9.76 -0.86
C GLU A 2 -17.20 -8.61 -0.90
N ASP A 3 -16.63 -8.28 -2.07
CA ASP A 3 -15.66 -7.18 -2.22
C ASP A 3 -16.27 -5.76 -2.34
N GLY A 4 -17.60 -5.66 -2.32
CA GLY A 4 -18.31 -4.44 -2.71
C GLY A 4 -17.94 -3.19 -1.89
N LYS A 5 -17.68 -3.33 -0.61
CA LYS A 5 -17.41 -2.17 0.26
C LYS A 5 -16.01 -1.56 0.00
N LEU A 6 -14.96 -2.40 -0.13
CA LEU A 6 -13.62 -1.89 -0.46
C LEU A 6 -13.61 -1.29 -1.87
N ARG A 7 -14.13 -2.03 -2.85
CA ARG A 7 -14.23 -1.54 -4.23
C ARG A 7 -14.99 -0.23 -4.34
N ASN A 8 -16.05 -0.05 -3.54
CA ASN A 8 -16.80 1.20 -3.51
C ASN A 8 -15.95 2.38 -3.06
N GLU A 9 -15.16 2.23 -1.96
CA GLU A 9 -14.26 3.30 -1.52
C GLU A 9 -13.21 3.66 -2.58
N LEU A 10 -12.64 2.65 -3.25
CA LEU A 10 -11.67 2.87 -4.33
C LEU A 10 -12.31 3.57 -5.53
N THR A 11 -13.56 3.24 -5.87
CA THR A 11 -14.32 3.88 -6.95
C THR A 11 -14.65 5.34 -6.62
N ILE A 12 -15.07 5.61 -5.38
CA ILE A 12 -15.31 6.98 -4.90
C ILE A 12 -14.03 7.82 -4.98
N PHE A 13 -12.89 7.23 -4.60
CA PHE A 13 -11.59 7.89 -4.73
C PHE A 13 -11.31 8.26 -6.19
N GLN A 14 -11.43 7.30 -7.12
CA GLN A 14 -11.21 7.57 -8.55
C GLN A 14 -12.13 8.68 -9.08
N ALA A 15 -13.41 8.65 -8.73
CA ALA A 15 -14.37 9.68 -9.15
C ALA A 15 -13.93 11.06 -8.65
N LYS A 16 -13.54 11.19 -7.39
CA LYS A 16 -13.05 12.47 -6.84
C LYS A 16 -11.79 12.97 -7.55
N ILE A 17 -10.85 12.08 -7.88
CA ILE A 17 -9.65 12.48 -8.64
C ILE A 17 -10.01 12.94 -10.04
N GLN A 18 -10.98 12.32 -10.69
CA GLN A 18 -11.42 12.69 -12.03
C GLN A 18 -12.11 14.06 -12.08
N GLU A 19 -12.77 14.47 -11.01
CA GLU A 19 -13.41 15.78 -10.88
C GLU A 19 -12.42 16.93 -10.65
N MET A 20 -11.20 16.63 -10.20
CA MET A 20 -10.18 17.63 -9.89
C MET A 20 -9.38 18.02 -11.13
N HIS A 21 -8.92 19.26 -11.19
CA HIS A 21 -7.98 19.71 -12.21
C HIS A 21 -6.54 19.30 -11.86
N VAL A 22 -5.69 19.18 -12.88
CA VAL A 22 -4.25 18.96 -12.70
C VAL A 22 -3.66 20.10 -11.86
N GLY A 23 -2.85 19.75 -10.86
CA GLY A 23 -2.25 20.74 -9.95
C GLY A 23 -3.11 21.14 -8.75
N GLU A 24 -4.37 20.71 -8.68
CA GLU A 24 -5.22 20.94 -7.50
C GLU A 24 -4.90 19.98 -6.33
N ASN A 25 -4.23 18.88 -6.61
CA ASN A 25 -3.85 17.91 -5.60
C ASN A 25 -2.60 18.36 -4.86
N ASN A 26 -2.63 18.13 -3.56
CA ASN A 26 -1.47 18.27 -2.68
C ASN A 26 -1.46 17.12 -1.65
N ALA A 27 -0.37 16.99 -0.91
CA ALA A 27 -0.19 15.89 0.02
C ALA A 27 -1.29 15.80 1.08
N GLU A 28 -1.75 16.93 1.61
CA GLU A 28 -2.80 16.97 2.64
C GLU A 28 -4.17 16.58 2.10
N LYS A 29 -4.54 17.10 0.93
CA LYS A 29 -5.79 16.75 0.26
C LYS A 29 -5.84 15.26 -0.05
N MET A 30 -4.73 14.70 -0.57
CA MET A 30 -4.59 13.27 -0.83
C MET A 30 -4.69 12.45 0.45
N ARG A 31 -4.06 12.88 1.53
CA ARG A 31 -4.20 12.25 2.84
C ARG A 31 -5.66 12.13 3.26
N GLY A 32 -6.43 13.19 3.11
CA GLY A 32 -7.87 13.19 3.38
C GLY A 32 -8.65 12.17 2.55
N LEU A 33 -8.29 12.02 1.27
CA LEU A 33 -8.92 11.04 0.38
C LEU A 33 -8.53 9.59 0.70
N PHE A 34 -7.36 9.35 1.28
CA PHE A 34 -6.92 8.01 1.69
C PHE A 34 -7.58 7.51 2.98
N ILE A 35 -8.03 8.39 3.86
CA ILE A 35 -8.61 8.01 5.17
C ILE A 35 -9.75 6.98 5.04
N PRO A 36 -10.75 7.14 4.17
CA PRO A 36 -11.82 6.14 4.04
C PRO A 36 -11.30 4.77 3.59
N ILE A 37 -10.35 4.75 2.65
CA ILE A 37 -9.71 3.52 2.17
C ILE A 37 -8.90 2.88 3.30
N ALA A 38 -8.10 3.68 4.02
CA ALA A 38 -7.32 3.22 5.17
C ALA A 38 -8.21 2.58 6.24
N LYS A 39 -9.31 3.24 6.60
CA LYS A 39 -10.30 2.68 7.53
C LYS A 39 -10.85 1.36 7.03
N ARG A 40 -11.19 1.27 5.74
CA ARG A 40 -11.70 0.03 5.15
C ARG A 40 -10.66 -1.08 5.22
N LEU A 41 -9.41 -0.82 4.82
CA LEU A 41 -8.34 -1.81 4.82
C LEU A 41 -7.93 -2.24 6.23
N LEU A 42 -7.87 -1.30 7.18
CA LEU A 42 -7.35 -1.58 8.52
C LEU A 42 -8.41 -2.08 9.49
N GLN A 43 -9.68 -1.76 9.28
CA GLN A 43 -10.75 -2.02 10.24
C GLN A 43 -11.95 -2.77 9.62
N GLY A 44 -12.07 -2.77 8.30
CA GLY A 44 -13.29 -3.24 7.62
C GLY A 44 -13.24 -4.64 7.04
N GLY A 45 -12.10 -5.35 7.14
CA GLY A 45 -11.98 -6.68 6.55
C GLY A 45 -10.59 -7.28 6.63
N TYR A 46 -10.35 -8.29 5.81
CA TYR A 46 -9.08 -9.01 5.68
C TYR A 46 -8.90 -9.55 4.25
N PHE A 47 -7.68 -9.89 3.90
CA PHE A 47 -7.41 -10.65 2.70
C PHE A 47 -7.43 -12.14 3.00
N GLU A 48 -8.25 -12.87 2.27
CA GLU A 48 -8.23 -14.32 2.23
C GLU A 48 -7.32 -14.78 1.10
N VAL A 49 -6.33 -15.58 1.45
CA VAL A 49 -5.44 -16.23 0.49
C VAL A 49 -5.74 -17.71 0.52
N SER A 50 -6.15 -18.27 -0.60
CA SER A 50 -6.48 -19.67 -0.74
C SER A 50 -5.81 -20.29 -1.96
N SER A 51 -5.61 -21.60 -1.92
CA SER A 51 -5.20 -22.41 -3.06
C SER A 51 -6.11 -23.63 -3.19
N GLU A 52 -6.03 -24.33 -4.32
CA GLU A 52 -6.75 -25.60 -4.50
C GLU A 52 -6.40 -26.68 -3.45
N SER A 53 -5.28 -26.51 -2.74
CA SER A 53 -4.87 -27.39 -1.63
C SER A 53 -5.61 -27.13 -0.32
N ASN A 54 -6.65 -26.30 -0.32
CA ASN A 54 -7.45 -25.91 0.86
C ASN A 54 -6.66 -25.24 2.00
N VAL A 55 -5.48 -24.73 1.72
CA VAL A 55 -4.79 -23.87 2.68
C VAL A 55 -5.42 -22.49 2.61
N ILE A 56 -6.07 -22.09 3.68
CA ILE A 56 -6.67 -20.76 3.82
C ILE A 56 -5.84 -19.98 4.80
N ARG A 57 -5.39 -18.78 4.39
CA ARG A 57 -4.77 -17.80 5.26
C ARG A 57 -5.54 -16.50 5.21
N ARG A 58 -5.74 -15.93 6.37
CA ARG A 58 -6.40 -14.64 6.53
C ARG A 58 -5.38 -13.62 6.98
N ILE A 59 -5.29 -12.52 6.23
CA ILE A 59 -4.32 -11.45 6.45
C ILE A 59 -5.09 -10.22 6.90
N PHE A 60 -4.90 -9.85 8.14
CA PHE A 60 -5.51 -8.67 8.74
C PHE A 60 -4.51 -7.52 8.69
N PRO A 61 -4.73 -6.50 7.84
CA PRO A 61 -3.82 -5.37 7.74
C PRO A 61 -3.74 -4.59 9.06
N TYR A 62 -2.51 -4.24 9.44
CA TYR A 62 -2.22 -3.42 10.61
C TYR A 62 -1.68 -2.05 10.24
N THR A 63 -0.86 -1.98 9.19
CA THR A 63 -0.34 -0.74 8.62
C THR A 63 -0.47 -0.77 7.11
N VAL A 64 -0.88 0.34 6.53
CA VAL A 64 -0.97 0.55 5.10
C VAL A 64 -0.24 1.83 4.70
N GLU A 65 0.49 1.78 3.61
CA GLU A 65 1.17 2.92 3.00
C GLU A 65 0.53 3.23 1.66
N PHE A 66 0.16 4.50 1.44
CA PHE A 66 -0.41 4.93 0.19
C PHE A 66 0.64 5.55 -0.73
N TYR A 67 0.42 5.37 -2.01
CA TYR A 67 1.24 5.88 -3.09
C TYR A 67 0.33 6.56 -4.11
N TYR A 68 0.72 7.75 -4.57
CA TYR A 68 -0.05 8.50 -5.55
C TYR A 68 0.85 9.37 -6.42
N HIS A 69 0.72 9.24 -7.73
CA HIS A 69 1.51 9.98 -8.70
C HIS A 69 0.65 10.35 -9.92
N GLU A 70 0.70 11.59 -10.33
CA GLU A 70 0.09 12.05 -11.58
C GLU A 70 1.15 12.12 -12.67
N GLU A 71 0.88 11.51 -13.82
CA GLU A 71 1.86 11.46 -14.92
C GLU A 71 2.00 12.81 -15.63
N GLU A 72 0.94 13.65 -15.63
CA GLU A 72 0.89 14.92 -16.32
C GLU A 72 1.84 15.96 -15.72
N VAL A 73 2.29 16.88 -16.58
CA VAL A 73 3.08 18.05 -16.16
C VAL A 73 2.23 18.93 -15.24
N GLY A 74 2.81 19.33 -14.11
CA GLY A 74 2.12 20.12 -13.09
C GLY A 74 1.27 19.31 -12.10
N GLY A 75 1.11 18.00 -12.33
CA GLY A 75 0.44 17.10 -11.38
C GLY A 75 1.29 16.79 -10.16
N LEU A 76 0.64 16.28 -9.12
CA LEU A 76 1.31 15.86 -7.89
C LEU A 76 2.24 14.68 -8.14
N LYS A 77 3.51 14.85 -7.79
CA LYS A 77 4.55 13.85 -8.01
C LYS A 77 4.88 13.07 -6.76
N ASP A 78 4.91 11.76 -6.91
CA ASP A 78 5.43 10.81 -5.95
C ASP A 78 6.47 9.94 -6.67
N TYR A 79 7.72 10.34 -6.57
CA TYR A 79 8.82 9.71 -7.31
C TYR A 79 9.18 8.31 -6.80
N ILE A 80 8.54 7.86 -5.71
CA ILE A 80 8.75 6.54 -5.12
C ILE A 80 7.83 5.49 -5.76
N VAL A 81 6.78 5.92 -6.45
CA VAL A 81 5.90 5.02 -7.22
C VAL A 81 6.71 4.33 -8.31
N TYR A 82 6.94 3.03 -8.16
CA TYR A 82 7.84 2.28 -9.05
C TYR A 82 7.22 1.94 -10.42
N HIS A 83 5.89 1.94 -10.52
CA HIS A 83 5.14 1.62 -11.75
C HIS A 83 4.63 2.87 -12.50
N ARG A 84 5.16 4.06 -12.18
CA ARG A 84 4.96 5.26 -12.98
C ARG A 84 5.65 5.17 -14.34
N ASN A 85 5.26 6.01 -15.28
CA ASN A 85 5.91 6.08 -16.58
C ASN A 85 7.41 6.34 -16.42
N SER A 86 8.19 5.76 -17.34
CA SER A 86 9.63 6.06 -17.42
C SER A 86 9.83 7.51 -17.85
N ASP A 87 10.82 8.18 -17.27
CA ASP A 87 11.26 9.51 -17.70
C ASP A 87 11.90 9.46 -19.11
N ASN A 88 12.22 8.27 -19.62
CA ASN A 88 12.72 8.08 -20.98
C ASN A 88 11.56 8.09 -22.01
N PRO A 89 11.48 9.09 -22.87
CA PRO A 89 10.39 9.24 -23.84
C PRO A 89 10.33 8.12 -24.90
N SER A 90 11.40 7.35 -25.05
CA SER A 90 11.42 6.20 -25.97
C SER A 90 10.69 4.98 -25.42
N LYS A 91 10.37 4.96 -24.12
CA LYS A 91 9.59 3.87 -23.52
C LYS A 91 8.10 4.15 -23.64
N LYS A 92 7.35 3.10 -23.95
CA LYS A 92 5.89 3.19 -23.98
C LYS A 92 5.35 3.50 -22.58
N PRO A 93 4.31 4.35 -22.48
CA PRO A 93 3.58 4.53 -21.24
C PRO A 93 3.07 3.19 -20.68
N ILE A 94 3.07 3.09 -19.36
CA ILE A 94 2.52 1.92 -18.66
C ILE A 94 1.00 2.15 -18.54
N GLU A 95 0.21 1.16 -18.92
CA GLU A 95 -1.24 1.22 -18.70
C GLU A 95 -1.56 1.14 -17.21
N PRO A 96 -2.55 1.88 -16.72
CA PRO A 96 -3.00 1.79 -15.34
C PRO A 96 -3.46 0.39 -14.98
N PHE A 97 -3.14 -0.06 -13.79
CA PHE A 97 -3.69 -1.30 -13.25
C PHE A 97 -5.19 -1.18 -13.00
N LEU A 98 -5.88 -2.29 -13.09
CA LEU A 98 -7.32 -2.33 -12.81
C LEU A 98 -7.60 -1.98 -11.35
N ILE A 99 -8.71 -1.31 -11.13
CA ILE A 99 -9.20 -1.01 -9.79
C ILE A 99 -9.49 -2.30 -9.01
N ASN A 100 -9.14 -2.28 -7.73
CA ASN A 100 -9.32 -3.42 -6.83
C ASN A 100 -8.57 -4.69 -7.29
N SER A 101 -7.43 -4.50 -7.94
CA SER A 101 -6.49 -5.58 -8.21
C SER A 101 -5.50 -5.72 -7.05
N PHE A 102 -5.17 -6.96 -6.74
CA PHE A 102 -4.23 -7.29 -5.67
C PHE A 102 -2.94 -7.80 -6.31
N HIS A 103 -1.90 -6.98 -6.26
CA HIS A 103 -0.58 -7.32 -6.79
C HIS A 103 0.32 -7.80 -5.66
N THR A 104 0.69 -9.06 -5.72
CA THR A 104 1.64 -9.63 -4.76
C THR A 104 3.06 -9.50 -5.28
N HIS A 105 3.94 -8.98 -4.46
CA HIS A 105 5.37 -8.87 -4.77
C HIS A 105 6.21 -8.99 -3.49
N LEU A 106 7.54 -8.94 -3.62
CA LEU A 106 8.45 -9.12 -2.46
C LEU A 106 8.22 -8.12 -1.32
N SER A 107 7.69 -6.94 -1.63
CA SER A 107 7.42 -5.92 -0.63
C SER A 107 6.04 -6.00 0.01
N GLY A 108 5.17 -6.90 -0.45
CA GLY A 108 3.85 -7.06 0.14
C GLY A 108 2.71 -7.27 -0.86
N ILE A 109 1.52 -6.86 -0.46
CA ILE A 109 0.33 -6.81 -1.32
C ILE A 109 0.01 -5.34 -1.58
N ASP A 110 -0.02 -4.96 -2.84
CA ASP A 110 -0.58 -3.68 -3.29
C ASP A 110 -2.04 -3.85 -3.71
N VAL A 111 -2.88 -3.02 -3.16
CA VAL A 111 -4.25 -2.82 -3.64
C VAL A 111 -4.24 -1.64 -4.59
N THR A 112 -4.52 -1.85 -5.87
CA THR A 112 -4.43 -0.80 -6.89
C THR A 112 -5.76 -0.13 -7.15
N PHE A 113 -5.72 1.18 -7.37
CA PHE A 113 -6.88 2.02 -7.73
C PHE A 113 -6.48 3.15 -8.65
N GLU A 114 -5.60 2.83 -9.58
CA GLU A 114 -5.14 3.73 -10.64
C GLU A 114 -6.26 4.09 -11.61
N GLY A 115 -6.08 5.13 -12.38
CA GLY A 115 -7.07 5.50 -13.36
C GLY A 115 -6.52 6.36 -14.49
N LYS A 116 -7.35 6.41 -15.54
CA LYS A 116 -7.17 7.29 -16.68
C LYS A 116 -8.47 8.00 -16.97
N HIS A 117 -8.41 9.31 -17.06
CA HIS A 117 -9.55 10.12 -17.44
C HIS A 117 -9.12 11.19 -18.44
N ARG A 118 -9.66 11.14 -19.67
CA ARG A 118 -9.18 11.93 -20.81
C ARG A 118 -7.69 11.71 -21.02
N ASP A 119 -6.87 12.75 -20.92
CA ASP A 119 -5.42 12.68 -21.07
C ASP A 119 -4.69 12.56 -19.71
N ARG A 120 -5.44 12.50 -18.61
CA ARG A 120 -4.89 12.40 -17.26
C ARG A 120 -4.74 10.94 -16.84
N VAL A 121 -3.55 10.57 -16.44
CA VAL A 121 -3.24 9.26 -15.86
C VAL A 121 -2.71 9.46 -14.45
N PHE A 122 -3.28 8.76 -13.50
CA PHE A 122 -2.76 8.73 -12.14
C PHE A 122 -2.49 7.31 -11.68
N ARG A 123 -1.43 7.17 -10.91
CA ARG A 123 -1.02 5.94 -10.23
C ARG A 123 -1.47 6.03 -8.79
N ALA A 124 -2.14 5.00 -8.32
CA ALA A 124 -2.58 4.96 -6.94
C ALA A 124 -2.60 3.52 -6.44
N SER A 125 -1.95 3.30 -5.30
CA SER A 125 -1.97 2.01 -4.63
C SER A 125 -1.89 2.15 -3.11
N ALA A 126 -2.28 1.08 -2.42
CA ALA A 126 -2.16 0.92 -0.99
C ALA A 126 -1.36 -0.35 -0.71
N LEU A 127 -0.13 -0.20 -0.20
CA LEU A 127 0.75 -1.30 0.18
C LEU A 127 0.45 -1.72 1.62
N ILE A 128 0.09 -3.00 1.81
CA ILE A 128 -0.05 -3.59 3.13
C ILE A 128 1.34 -3.81 3.71
N ARG A 129 1.68 -3.03 4.75
CA ARG A 129 3.02 -2.96 5.31
C ARG A 129 3.24 -3.87 6.50
N ALA A 130 2.29 -3.89 7.42
CA ALA A 130 2.27 -4.78 8.56
C ALA A 130 0.90 -5.44 8.69
N PHE A 131 0.87 -6.66 9.17
CA PHE A 131 -0.35 -7.46 9.21
C PHE A 131 -0.24 -8.57 10.23
N GLN A 132 -1.39 -9.14 10.60
CA GLN A 132 -1.49 -10.40 11.30
C GLN A 132 -1.95 -11.49 10.33
N VAL A 133 -1.31 -12.64 10.36
CA VAL A 133 -1.72 -13.83 9.61
C VAL A 133 -2.34 -14.83 10.56
N LEU A 134 -3.53 -15.31 10.20
CA LEU A 134 -4.19 -16.42 10.85
C LEU A 134 -4.38 -17.55 9.84
N GLU A 135 -4.15 -18.79 10.25
CA GLU A 135 -4.39 -19.98 9.44
C GLU A 135 -5.79 -20.52 9.70
N GLY A 136 -6.40 -21.10 8.65
CA GLY A 136 -7.72 -21.70 8.71
C GLY A 136 -8.86 -20.69 8.66
N GLU A 137 -10.07 -21.18 8.90
CA GLU A 137 -11.31 -20.39 8.85
C GLU A 137 -11.71 -19.84 10.22
N ASP A 138 -11.18 -20.39 11.30
CA ASP A 138 -11.53 -20.06 12.66
C ASP A 138 -10.63 -19.01 13.29
N GLY A 139 -11.17 -18.29 14.26
CA GLY A 139 -10.47 -17.28 15.03
C GLY A 139 -10.56 -15.87 14.41
N PHE A 140 -10.51 -14.88 15.30
CA PHE A 140 -10.44 -13.47 14.95
C PHE A 140 -9.10 -12.90 15.42
N PRO A 141 -8.57 -11.89 14.75
CA PRO A 141 -7.38 -11.23 15.23
C PRO A 141 -7.64 -10.63 16.59
N THR A 142 -6.71 -10.78 17.50
CA THR A 142 -6.74 -10.08 18.78
C THR A 142 -6.47 -8.61 18.51
N PHE A 143 -7.49 -7.80 18.72
CA PHE A 143 -7.41 -6.34 18.59
C PHE A 143 -7.14 -5.68 19.95
N ASP A 144 -6.43 -6.35 20.83
CA ASP A 144 -6.15 -5.83 22.16
C ASP A 144 -5.32 -4.55 22.08
N HIS A 145 -5.91 -3.47 22.58
CA HIS A 145 -5.34 -2.14 22.55
C HIS A 145 -4.20 -1.94 23.56
N GLU A 146 -4.04 -2.84 24.51
CA GLU A 146 -3.06 -2.75 25.60
C GLU A 146 -1.84 -3.64 25.35
N ASP A 147 -1.98 -4.74 24.66
CA ASP A 147 -0.86 -5.57 24.27
C ASP A 147 -0.38 -5.17 22.88
N LYS A 148 0.95 -5.15 22.72
CA LYS A 148 1.59 -4.98 21.43
C LYS A 148 0.84 -5.80 20.40
N PRO A 149 0.40 -5.20 19.31
CA PRO A 149 -0.42 -5.93 18.35
C PRO A 149 0.32 -7.21 18.00
N ALA A 150 -0.41 -8.30 17.92
CA ALA A 150 0.10 -9.58 17.48
C ALA A 150 0.40 -9.51 15.96
N VAL A 151 1.18 -8.50 15.57
CA VAL A 151 1.71 -8.36 14.22
C VAL A 151 2.75 -9.45 14.06
N ASN A 152 2.41 -10.47 13.29
CA ASN A 152 3.28 -11.60 13.01
C ASN A 152 3.80 -11.61 11.57
N GLY A 153 3.59 -10.51 10.85
CA GLY A 153 4.05 -10.37 9.48
C GLY A 153 4.30 -8.92 9.07
N PHE A 154 5.35 -8.74 8.27
CA PHE A 154 5.73 -7.49 7.65
C PHE A 154 5.86 -7.69 6.15
N SER A 155 5.75 -6.63 5.38
CA SER A 155 5.77 -6.72 3.93
C SER A 155 6.98 -7.48 3.37
N THR A 156 8.15 -7.35 3.99
CA THR A 156 9.36 -8.10 3.60
C THR A 156 9.25 -9.60 3.81
N TYR A 157 8.37 -10.03 4.71
CA TYR A 157 8.10 -11.44 5.02
C TYR A 157 6.77 -11.93 4.47
N LEU A 158 6.00 -11.05 3.85
CA LEU A 158 4.67 -11.39 3.32
C LEU A 158 4.76 -12.55 2.34
N TYR A 159 5.74 -12.53 1.45
CA TYR A 159 5.95 -13.61 0.49
C TYR A 159 6.14 -14.96 1.19
N ASN A 160 7.03 -15.03 2.18
CA ASN A 160 7.26 -16.26 2.93
C ASN A 160 6.04 -16.68 3.73
N ASN A 161 5.36 -15.74 4.39
CA ASN A 161 4.19 -16.04 5.22
C ASN A 161 2.95 -16.39 4.39
N LEU A 162 2.82 -15.82 3.19
CA LEU A 162 1.70 -16.11 2.29
C LEU A 162 1.86 -17.41 1.53
N PHE A 163 3.09 -17.69 1.07
CA PHE A 163 3.33 -18.76 0.11
C PHE A 163 3.99 -19.99 0.74
N MET A 164 4.48 -19.91 1.97
CA MET A 164 5.08 -21.07 2.63
C MET A 164 4.03 -22.16 2.82
N GLY A 165 4.25 -23.31 2.17
CA GLY A 165 3.33 -24.44 2.18
C GLY A 165 2.12 -24.32 1.25
N ILE A 166 2.04 -23.27 0.44
CA ILE A 166 1.03 -23.14 -0.63
C ILE A 166 1.67 -23.56 -1.95
N ASP A 167 1.06 -24.51 -2.61
CA ASP A 167 1.43 -24.91 -3.96
C ASP A 167 0.92 -23.85 -4.95
N ILE A 168 1.83 -22.95 -5.35
CA ILE A 168 1.52 -21.82 -6.25
C ILE A 168 1.06 -22.32 -7.62
N GLU A 169 1.51 -23.51 -8.05
CA GLU A 169 1.10 -24.11 -9.32
C GLU A 169 -0.38 -24.50 -9.35
N LYS A 170 -1.00 -24.65 -8.20
CA LYS A 170 -2.42 -25.01 -8.07
C LYS A 170 -3.38 -23.83 -7.98
N GLY A 171 -2.95 -22.65 -8.41
CA GLY A 171 -3.81 -21.48 -8.47
C GLY A 171 -3.98 -20.76 -7.12
N LEU A 172 -3.23 -19.68 -6.96
CA LEU A 172 -3.36 -18.77 -5.81
C LEU A 172 -4.50 -17.80 -6.04
N GLN A 173 -5.41 -17.71 -5.08
CA GLN A 173 -6.48 -16.70 -5.08
C GLN A 173 -6.31 -15.77 -3.88
N VAL A 174 -6.36 -14.47 -4.13
CA VAL A 174 -6.40 -13.44 -3.09
C VAL A 174 -7.73 -12.71 -3.22
N ARG A 175 -8.51 -12.68 -2.14
CA ARG A 175 -9.83 -12.04 -2.11
C ARG A 175 -9.94 -11.16 -0.88
N TRP A 176 -10.61 -10.02 -1.02
CA TRP A 176 -11.01 -9.21 0.11
C TRP A 176 -12.32 -9.74 0.72
N LYS A 177 -12.33 -9.91 2.03
CA LYS A 177 -13.50 -10.27 2.82
C LYS A 177 -13.85 -9.15 3.80
N ASN A 178 -15.11 -8.74 3.81
CA ASN A 178 -15.56 -7.74 4.78
C ASN A 178 -15.79 -8.40 6.15
N LEU A 179 -15.44 -7.68 7.22
CA LEU A 179 -15.91 -8.00 8.55
C LEU A 179 -17.33 -7.46 8.73
N ASP A 180 -18.17 -8.22 9.44
CA ASP A 180 -19.53 -7.79 9.80
C ASP A 180 -19.51 -6.71 10.89
N TRP A 181 -18.42 -6.65 11.64
CA TRP A 181 -18.15 -5.63 12.64
C TRP A 181 -16.81 -4.95 12.34
N ALA A 182 -16.76 -3.65 12.51
CA ALA A 182 -15.52 -2.91 12.40
C ALA A 182 -15.04 -2.54 13.81
N PRO A 183 -13.79 -2.84 14.18
CA PRO A 183 -13.26 -2.31 15.42
C PRO A 183 -13.23 -0.78 15.33
N ASP A 184 -13.93 -0.12 16.25
CA ASP A 184 -13.85 1.32 16.42
C ASP A 184 -12.48 1.66 17.00
N GLY A 185 -11.72 2.46 16.29
CA GLY A 185 -10.43 2.94 16.74
C GLY A 185 -9.95 4.11 15.89
N GLN A 186 -9.25 5.01 16.53
CA GLN A 186 -8.58 6.09 15.81
C GLN A 186 -7.39 5.51 15.06
N LEU A 187 -7.30 5.83 13.76
CA LEU A 187 -6.09 5.50 12.99
C LEU A 187 -4.99 6.49 13.31
N HIS A 188 -3.80 5.96 13.52
CA HIS A 188 -2.59 6.73 13.59
C HIS A 188 -2.09 7.05 12.18
N ASN A 189 -1.55 8.24 11.99
CA ASN A 189 -1.03 8.69 10.73
C ASN A 189 0.45 9.03 10.85
N GLY A 190 1.24 8.65 9.86
CA GLY A 190 2.68 8.87 9.85
C GLY A 190 3.29 8.80 8.45
N TYR A 191 4.60 8.85 8.40
CA TYR A 191 5.36 8.74 7.15
C TYR A 191 5.53 7.28 6.77
N ARG A 192 5.71 7.04 5.45
CA ARG A 192 5.94 5.71 4.91
C ARG A 192 7.28 5.14 5.36
N TYR A 193 7.35 3.86 5.65
CA TYR A 193 8.49 3.24 6.34
C TYR A 193 9.80 3.38 5.56
N ASN A 194 10.06 2.99 4.46
CA ASN A 194 11.37 3.05 3.79
C ASN A 194 11.62 4.39 3.07
N VAL A 195 10.80 5.36 3.31
CA VAL A 195 10.77 6.62 2.58
C VAL A 195 10.65 7.81 3.53
N CYS A 196 10.97 7.60 4.79
CA CYS A 196 11.05 8.67 5.78
C CYS A 196 11.98 9.79 5.29
N LYS A 197 11.80 10.97 5.84
CA LYS A 197 12.66 12.09 5.52
C LYS A 197 14.12 11.67 5.52
N TYR A 198 14.84 11.97 4.45
CA TYR A 198 16.24 11.63 4.29
C TYR A 198 17.11 11.99 5.51
N GLU A 199 16.77 13.10 6.16
CA GLU A 199 17.42 13.59 7.38
C GLU A 199 17.26 12.65 8.57
N ASP A 200 16.17 11.89 8.62
CA ASP A 200 15.89 10.95 9.70
C ASP A 200 16.50 9.55 9.44
N ILE A 201 16.61 9.15 8.18
CA ILE A 201 17.07 7.79 7.80
C ILE A 201 18.58 7.75 7.52
N LYS A 202 19.12 8.76 6.83
CA LYS A 202 20.52 8.76 6.42
C LYS A 202 21.49 8.54 7.56
N PRO A 203 21.29 9.11 8.78
CA PRO A 203 22.14 8.83 9.92
C PRO A 203 22.00 7.42 10.50
N THR A 204 20.81 6.83 10.39
CA THR A 204 20.48 5.57 11.06
C THR A 204 20.61 4.34 10.17
N LYS A 205 20.38 4.48 8.86
CA LYS A 205 20.39 3.36 7.91
C LYS A 205 20.93 3.78 6.52
N PRO A 206 22.19 4.25 6.43
CA PRO A 206 22.74 4.78 5.17
C PRO A 206 22.71 3.75 4.03
N ASN A 207 22.99 2.49 4.33
CA ASN A 207 23.04 1.42 3.32
C ASN A 207 21.66 1.12 2.70
N GLU A 208 20.57 1.24 3.47
CA GLU A 208 19.21 1.04 2.96
C GLU A 208 18.81 2.19 2.05
N TRP A 209 19.17 3.41 2.41
CA TRP A 209 18.96 4.58 1.58
C TRP A 209 19.70 4.48 0.24
N GLU A 210 20.99 4.14 0.28
CA GLU A 210 21.79 3.97 -0.94
C GLU A 210 21.21 2.89 -1.85
N ARG A 211 20.75 1.77 -1.27
CA ARG A 211 20.09 0.71 -2.03
C ARG A 211 18.79 1.20 -2.66
N HIS A 212 17.99 1.95 -1.93
CA HIS A 212 16.74 2.54 -2.44
C HIS A 212 17.02 3.51 -3.59
N VAL A 213 17.95 4.43 -3.41
CA VAL A 213 18.39 5.36 -4.47
C VAL A 213 18.87 4.61 -5.71
N LYS A 214 19.69 3.58 -5.53
CA LYS A 214 20.20 2.76 -6.63
C LYS A 214 19.09 2.04 -7.39
N MET A 215 18.12 1.47 -6.68
CA MET A 215 16.99 0.79 -7.30
C MET A 215 16.06 1.76 -8.05
N THR A 216 15.77 2.90 -7.44
CA THR A 216 14.92 3.92 -8.08
C THR A 216 15.61 4.49 -9.31
N LYS A 217 16.91 4.80 -9.25
CA LYS A 217 17.68 5.27 -10.40
C LYS A 217 17.80 4.25 -11.54
N LYS A 218 17.76 2.96 -11.24
CA LYS A 218 17.73 1.93 -12.29
C LYS A 218 16.48 2.03 -13.17
N ASN A 219 15.34 2.35 -12.57
CA ASN A 219 14.06 2.46 -13.26
C ASN A 219 13.76 3.89 -13.72
N HIS A 220 14.24 4.88 -12.98
CA HIS A 220 14.00 6.30 -13.17
C HIS A 220 15.33 7.09 -13.02
N PRO A 221 16.22 7.03 -14.03
CA PRO A 221 17.56 7.58 -13.93
C PRO A 221 17.60 9.10 -13.68
N ASP A 222 16.58 9.82 -14.14
CA ASP A 222 16.50 11.27 -14.02
C ASP A 222 15.93 11.77 -12.67
N THR A 223 15.52 10.83 -11.81
CA THR A 223 15.02 11.19 -10.47
C THR A 223 16.19 11.51 -9.52
N SER A 224 16.19 12.71 -8.96
CA SER A 224 17.22 13.11 -8.00
C SER A 224 17.02 12.47 -6.62
N PRO A 225 18.07 12.34 -5.78
CA PRO A 225 17.91 11.87 -4.41
C PRO A 225 16.94 12.73 -3.59
N GLN A 226 16.87 14.02 -3.82
CA GLN A 226 15.96 14.94 -3.14
C GLN A 226 14.49 14.65 -3.52
N GLN A 227 14.23 14.30 -4.77
CA GLN A 227 12.88 13.92 -5.23
C GLN A 227 12.42 12.57 -4.66
N MET A 228 13.36 11.75 -4.17
CA MET A 228 13.06 10.47 -3.52
C MET A 228 12.75 10.61 -2.02
N GLN A 229 12.90 11.82 -1.47
CA GLN A 229 12.54 12.06 -0.08
C GLN A 229 11.03 12.01 0.09
N ASP A 230 10.61 11.42 1.20
CA ASP A 230 9.18 11.40 1.54
C ASP A 230 8.86 12.50 2.54
N ASP A 231 8.04 13.43 2.10
CA ASP A 231 7.44 14.48 2.92
C ASP A 231 5.94 14.24 3.16
N LYS A 232 5.44 13.07 2.73
CA LYS A 232 4.01 12.79 2.69
C LYS A 232 3.59 11.84 3.81
N PRO A 233 2.76 12.31 4.76
CA PRO A 233 2.25 11.47 5.83
C PRO A 233 1.13 10.54 5.34
N TRP A 234 1.46 9.64 4.41
CA TRP A 234 0.51 8.75 3.75
C TRP A 234 0.57 7.30 4.26
N ALA A 235 1.07 7.10 5.45
CA ALA A 235 0.95 5.83 6.13
C ALA A 235 -0.10 5.90 7.24
N PHE A 236 -0.86 4.83 7.41
CA PHE A 236 -1.90 4.70 8.42
C PHE A 236 -1.72 3.38 9.16
N SER A 237 -1.95 3.41 10.46
CA SER A 237 -1.82 2.24 11.32
C SER A 237 -2.95 2.19 12.35
N ARG A 238 -3.24 0.99 12.82
CA ARG A 238 -4.18 0.75 13.94
C ARG A 238 -3.57 1.10 15.30
N GLY A 239 -2.25 1.10 15.42
CA GLY A 239 -1.51 1.44 16.62
C GLY A 239 -0.37 2.40 16.35
N GLU A 240 0.39 2.75 17.37
CA GLU A 240 1.48 3.70 17.25
C GLU A 240 2.60 3.23 16.29
N PHE A 241 3.05 4.12 15.43
CA PHE A 241 4.14 3.87 14.47
C PHE A 241 5.49 3.59 15.14
N LYS A 242 5.70 4.06 16.35
CA LYS A 242 6.97 3.91 17.07
C LYS A 242 7.42 2.47 17.21
N ASP A 243 6.49 1.54 17.32
CA ASP A 243 6.81 0.12 17.46
C ASP A 243 7.12 -0.55 16.11
N LEU A 244 6.63 0.00 15.01
CA LEU A 244 6.86 -0.52 13.67
C LEU A 244 8.20 -0.08 13.08
N CYS A 245 8.73 1.08 13.50
CA CYS A 245 10.04 1.55 13.06
C CYS A 245 11.22 0.83 13.73
N LYS A 246 10.95 0.00 14.73
CA LYS A 246 11.98 -0.76 15.49
C LYS A 246 12.23 -2.18 14.98
N ILE A 247 11.66 -2.52 13.83
CA ILE A 247 11.82 -3.86 13.28
C ILE A 247 13.20 -3.96 12.64
N PRO A 248 13.97 -4.99 13.01
CA PRO A 248 15.34 -5.19 12.55
C PRO A 248 15.45 -5.44 11.04
#